data_1bd27a05c4ac82ebb3268df6de8ed94a
#
_entry.id   1bd27a05c4ac82ebb3268df6de8ed94a
#
_cell.length_a   1.000
_cell.length_b   1.000
_cell.length_c   1.000
_cell.angle_alpha   90.00
_cell.angle_beta   90.00
_cell.angle_gamma   90.00
#
_symmetry.space_group_name_H-M   'P 1'
#
loop_
_entity.id
_entity.type
_entity.pdbx_description
1 polymer ?
#
loop_
_entity_poly.entity_id
_entity_poly.type
_entity_poly.pdbx_seq_one_letter_code
_entity_poly.pdbx_strand_id
1 'polypeptide(L)'
;MNKLLILLKNNIINSYGINKLLKHKEKKNIFAILLICGAGIFAFLFFFLYMYMFGMEFSKTEFPEGILYLGIILGTIVIVISTVSKTNSFLFRSKDFDMLMSLPVDSKVVFCSKLLHHLILTYGMFVYFYVPSVIVYGIFNQTTYLFWVLSLIGFFVIPLLPYTICGFISYLLGFIKINRKLKNIISIIFALVIVVLIMLLSFNTGVENDPTGFFTSLYQTMKKIYYPGYIVFLGVQGDIKLLLIFTVPTLLLFITYVLFASKTYLKTNTMAKTFNNNGKFAYESKTTKPLKALVKKEIRGFFGIPVYVINTIIGPILSIIVTYFICAQIKAEYLQVGELLIEIRTILPILLISSSLFVFSISPTTSCTISIEGKNFWILKTLPVKEREILLSKRIVNYLITIPSIFCNIIIANIFVRLSLIENVFLLLIPLSVILLTTDLGLYINILYYKFDFDDPVKVVKQGISVLLTMIFSALIALILSVLCVGLFFIFNNAVLSLSIVLIVLVILNIIMKLIINIKGIKKFKNIIN
;
A
#
# COMPACT_ATOMS: atom_id res chain seq x y z
N MET A 1 22.62 -26.89 -14.52
CA MET A 1 22.79 -25.46 -14.21
C MET A 1 22.19 -24.54 -15.30
N ASN A 2 22.43 -24.79 -16.56
CA ASN A 2 21.92 -23.94 -17.65
C ASN A 2 20.38 -23.76 -17.69
N LYS A 3 19.58 -24.82 -17.45
CA LYS A 3 18.10 -24.73 -17.48
C LYS A 3 17.53 -23.79 -16.40
N LEU A 4 18.11 -23.80 -15.19
CA LEU A 4 17.69 -22.89 -14.10
C LEU A 4 17.96 -21.43 -14.45
N LEU A 5 19.18 -21.13 -14.95
CA LEU A 5 19.54 -19.76 -15.33
C LEU A 5 18.71 -19.22 -16.50
N ILE A 6 18.38 -20.07 -17.48
CA ILE A 6 17.51 -19.70 -18.60
C ILE A 6 16.10 -19.36 -18.10
N LEU A 7 15.51 -20.20 -17.24
CA LEU A 7 14.19 -19.94 -16.66
C LEU A 7 14.20 -18.69 -15.79
N LEU A 8 15.21 -18.48 -14.97
CA LEU A 8 15.35 -17.28 -14.14
C LEU A 8 15.46 -16.03 -14.99
N LYS A 9 16.30 -16.04 -16.03
CA LYS A 9 16.42 -14.93 -16.98
C LYS A 9 15.09 -14.62 -17.65
N ASN A 10 14.35 -15.63 -18.10
CA ASN A 10 13.04 -15.44 -18.72
C ASN A 10 12.02 -14.88 -17.72
N ASN A 11 12.02 -15.36 -16.48
CA ASN A 11 11.14 -14.84 -15.42
C ASN A 11 11.41 -13.35 -15.12
N ILE A 12 12.67 -12.94 -15.04
CA ILE A 12 13.07 -11.55 -14.83
C ILE A 12 12.65 -10.68 -16.03
N ILE A 13 12.98 -11.09 -17.24
CA ILE A 13 12.66 -10.37 -18.48
C ILE A 13 11.15 -10.16 -18.62
N ASN A 14 10.35 -11.20 -18.33
CA ASN A 14 8.89 -11.14 -18.45
C ASN A 14 8.26 -10.26 -17.36
N SER A 15 8.79 -10.29 -16.13
CA SER A 15 8.27 -9.48 -15.03
C SER A 15 8.41 -7.98 -15.26
N TYR A 16 9.53 -7.57 -15.82
CA TYR A 16 9.81 -6.16 -16.12
C TYR A 16 9.35 -5.75 -17.52
N GLY A 17 8.84 -6.68 -18.33
CA GLY A 17 8.45 -6.39 -19.73
C GLY A 17 9.62 -5.97 -20.61
N ILE A 18 10.85 -6.35 -20.25
CA ILE A 18 12.09 -5.94 -20.90
C ILE A 18 12.09 -6.30 -22.38
N ASN A 19 11.48 -7.43 -22.77
CA ASN A 19 11.34 -7.81 -24.17
C ASN A 19 10.54 -6.80 -25.01
N LYS A 20 9.50 -6.18 -24.42
CA LYS A 20 8.73 -5.13 -25.10
C LYS A 20 9.54 -3.84 -25.22
N LEU A 21 10.41 -3.58 -24.24
CA LEU A 21 11.27 -2.40 -24.21
C LEU A 21 12.49 -2.52 -25.14
N LEU A 22 13.06 -3.73 -25.28
CA LEU A 22 14.27 -3.95 -26.09
C LEU A 22 13.97 -4.28 -27.56
N LYS A 23 12.83 -4.92 -27.89
CA LYS A 23 12.50 -5.31 -29.28
C LYS A 23 12.22 -4.13 -30.22
N HIS A 24 11.75 -3.02 -29.70
CA HIS A 24 11.59 -1.79 -30.46
C HIS A 24 12.66 -0.78 -30.00
N LYS A 25 13.70 -0.57 -30.80
CA LYS A 25 14.73 0.48 -30.61
C LYS A 25 14.16 1.91 -30.80
N GLU A 26 12.92 2.14 -30.44
CA GLU A 26 12.32 3.47 -30.50
C GLU A 26 12.84 4.33 -29.34
N LYS A 27 13.13 5.60 -29.60
CA LYS A 27 13.53 6.60 -28.58
C LYS A 27 12.61 6.59 -27.35
N LYS A 28 11.34 6.25 -27.54
CA LYS A 28 10.31 6.13 -26.50
C LYS A 28 10.63 5.02 -25.47
N ASN A 29 11.28 3.94 -25.86
CA ASN A 29 11.62 2.82 -24.98
C ASN A 29 12.87 3.11 -24.13
N ILE A 30 13.84 3.82 -24.70
CA ILE A 30 15.02 4.30 -23.97
C ILE A 30 14.59 5.29 -22.90
N PHE A 31 13.69 6.21 -23.23
CA PHE A 31 13.11 7.16 -22.28
C PHE A 31 12.35 6.45 -21.14
N ALA A 32 11.59 5.40 -21.43
CA ALA A 32 10.90 4.61 -20.40
C ALA A 32 11.87 3.91 -19.44
N ILE A 33 12.99 3.38 -19.95
CA ILE A 33 14.05 2.76 -19.13
C ILE A 33 14.70 3.83 -18.23
N LEU A 34 15.06 4.98 -18.80
CA LEU A 34 15.63 6.10 -18.04
C LEU A 34 14.68 6.59 -16.96
N LEU A 35 13.37 6.66 -17.24
CA LEU A 35 12.35 7.01 -16.24
C LEU A 35 12.28 6.00 -15.09
N ILE A 36 12.32 4.70 -15.38
CA ILE A 36 12.28 3.64 -14.36
C ILE A 36 13.55 3.69 -13.50
N CYS A 37 14.72 3.83 -14.12
CA CYS A 37 15.98 3.97 -13.40
C CYS A 37 16.01 5.27 -12.56
N GLY A 38 15.57 6.38 -13.14
CA GLY A 38 15.48 7.67 -12.43
C GLY A 38 14.53 7.62 -11.25
N ALA A 39 13.36 6.98 -11.39
CA ALA A 39 12.42 6.78 -10.30
C ALA A 39 13.02 5.90 -9.18
N GLY A 40 13.79 4.87 -9.53
CA GLY A 40 14.50 4.02 -8.56
C GLY A 40 15.55 4.80 -7.78
N ILE A 41 16.37 5.61 -8.46
CA ILE A 41 17.38 6.47 -7.83
C ILE A 41 16.69 7.53 -6.95
N PHE A 42 15.64 8.17 -7.45
CA PHE A 42 14.87 9.15 -6.67
C PHE A 42 14.28 8.54 -5.40
N ALA A 43 13.69 7.36 -5.50
CA ALA A 43 13.17 6.64 -4.35
C ALA A 43 14.28 6.31 -3.34
N PHE A 44 15.46 5.86 -3.81
CA PHE A 44 16.61 5.59 -2.93
C PHE A 44 17.08 6.85 -2.21
N LEU A 45 17.23 7.97 -2.92
CA LEU A 45 17.60 9.26 -2.33
C LEU A 45 16.56 9.76 -1.33
N PHE A 46 15.27 9.59 -1.63
CA PHE A 46 14.19 9.94 -0.71
C PHE A 46 14.28 9.16 0.61
N PHE A 47 14.44 7.84 0.53
CA PHE A 47 14.61 7.02 1.74
C PHE A 47 15.93 7.30 2.46
N PHE A 48 16.99 7.61 1.72
CA PHE A 48 18.27 8.02 2.32
C PHE A 48 18.14 9.31 3.12
N LEU A 49 17.51 10.34 2.56
CA LEU A 49 17.25 11.61 3.26
C LEU A 49 16.38 11.39 4.50
N TYR A 50 15.35 10.56 4.38
CA TYR A 50 14.48 10.23 5.50
C TYR A 50 15.25 9.53 6.63
N MET A 51 16.06 8.52 6.30
CA MET A 51 16.92 7.85 7.27
C MET A 51 17.99 8.78 7.86
N TYR A 52 18.51 9.72 7.08
CA TYR A 52 19.48 10.70 7.55
C TYR A 52 18.86 11.63 8.61
N MET A 53 17.64 12.14 8.37
CA MET A 53 16.90 12.96 9.35
C MET A 53 16.66 12.18 10.65
N PHE A 54 16.23 10.92 10.57
CA PHE A 54 16.06 10.08 11.74
C PHE A 54 17.40 9.78 12.45
N GLY A 55 18.48 9.59 11.70
CA GLY A 55 19.81 9.38 12.23
C GLY A 55 20.33 10.58 13.03
N MET A 56 20.04 11.79 12.55
CA MET A 56 20.35 13.02 13.30
C MET A 56 19.63 13.07 14.66
N GLU A 57 18.37 12.65 14.71
CA GLU A 57 17.62 12.64 15.98
C GLU A 57 18.08 11.49 16.90
N PHE A 58 18.32 10.28 16.36
CA PHE A 58 18.88 9.19 17.14
C PHE A 58 20.26 9.50 17.71
N SER A 59 21.11 10.24 16.99
CA SER A 59 22.45 10.61 17.48
C SER A 59 22.43 11.52 18.71
N LYS A 60 21.31 12.20 18.98
CA LYS A 60 21.11 13.02 20.18
C LYS A 60 20.61 12.21 21.39
N THR A 61 20.25 10.95 21.20
CA THR A 61 19.72 10.06 22.24
C THR A 61 20.80 9.15 22.83
N GLU A 62 20.45 8.44 23.91
CA GLU A 62 21.32 7.40 24.50
C GLU A 62 21.53 6.19 23.58
N PHE A 63 20.73 6.06 22.48
CA PHE A 63 20.75 4.92 21.56
C PHE A 63 20.98 5.35 20.11
N PRO A 64 22.15 5.92 19.78
CA PRO A 64 22.47 6.39 18.43
C PRO A 64 22.41 5.25 17.39
N GLU A 65 22.59 4.01 17.83
CA GLU A 65 22.47 2.81 17.01
C GLU A 65 21.03 2.47 16.57
N GLY A 66 20.03 3.11 17.13
CA GLY A 66 18.61 2.89 16.83
C GLY A 66 18.26 3.02 15.35
N ILE A 67 19.01 3.85 14.61
CA ILE A 67 18.79 4.03 13.17
C ILE A 67 19.07 2.77 12.35
N LEU A 68 20.12 2.03 12.69
CA LEU A 68 20.44 0.75 12.04
C LEU A 68 19.34 -0.28 12.30
N TYR A 69 18.87 -0.35 13.55
CA TYR A 69 17.79 -1.25 13.92
C TYR A 69 16.46 -0.89 13.27
N LEU A 70 16.16 0.39 13.14
CA LEU A 70 14.99 0.88 12.41
C LEU A 70 15.02 0.42 10.95
N GLY A 71 16.16 0.54 10.27
CA GLY A 71 16.32 0.05 8.90
C GLY A 71 16.09 -1.45 8.75
N ILE A 72 16.56 -2.26 9.72
CA ILE A 72 16.31 -3.71 9.76
C ILE A 72 14.81 -3.99 9.89
N ILE A 73 14.11 -3.32 10.80
CA ILE A 73 12.68 -3.54 11.03
C ILE A 73 11.85 -3.12 9.81
N LEU A 74 12.05 -1.91 9.28
CA LEU A 74 11.31 -1.45 8.11
C LEU A 74 11.54 -2.37 6.90
N GLY A 75 12.79 -2.78 6.71
CA GLY A 75 13.14 -3.75 5.66
C GLY A 75 12.44 -5.09 5.86
N THR A 76 12.40 -5.63 7.07
CA THR A 76 11.72 -6.92 7.36
C THR A 76 10.21 -6.82 7.17
N ILE A 77 9.58 -5.71 7.56
CA ILE A 77 8.14 -5.46 7.33
C ILE A 77 7.82 -5.51 5.83
N VAL A 78 8.62 -4.85 5.00
CA VAL A 78 8.42 -4.85 3.54
C VAL A 78 8.57 -6.25 2.95
N ILE A 79 9.52 -7.06 3.46
CA ILE A 79 9.69 -8.45 3.05
C ILE A 79 8.46 -9.28 3.42
N VAL A 80 7.95 -9.15 4.65
CA VAL A 80 6.74 -9.85 5.11
C VAL A 80 5.55 -9.52 4.21
N ILE A 81 5.29 -8.24 3.97
CA ILE A 81 4.18 -7.78 3.11
C ILE A 81 4.34 -8.31 1.67
N SER A 82 5.54 -8.23 1.11
CA SER A 82 5.82 -8.72 -0.25
C SER A 82 5.64 -10.23 -0.36
N THR A 83 6.17 -10.98 0.63
CA THR A 83 6.14 -12.44 0.62
C THR A 83 4.73 -12.98 0.81
N VAL A 84 3.97 -12.47 1.79
CA VAL A 84 2.59 -12.90 2.03
C VAL A 84 1.70 -12.63 0.83
N SER A 85 1.85 -11.47 0.19
CA SER A 85 1.00 -11.08 -0.95
C SER A 85 1.31 -11.83 -2.24
N LYS A 86 2.58 -12.12 -2.53
CA LYS A 86 3.01 -12.65 -3.83
C LYS A 86 3.31 -14.14 -3.86
N THR A 87 3.84 -14.74 -2.77
CA THR A 87 4.32 -16.13 -2.76
C THR A 87 3.27 -17.12 -3.24
N ASN A 88 2.04 -16.96 -2.80
CA ASN A 88 0.97 -17.89 -3.15
C ASN A 88 0.57 -17.84 -4.63
N SER A 89 0.48 -16.65 -5.21
CA SER A 89 0.10 -16.48 -6.63
C SER A 89 1.26 -16.82 -7.56
N PHE A 90 2.48 -16.63 -7.11
CA PHE A 90 3.67 -16.79 -7.94
C PHE A 90 4.25 -18.20 -7.88
N LEU A 91 4.34 -18.79 -6.68
CA LEU A 91 4.92 -20.12 -6.48
C LEU A 91 3.87 -21.25 -6.55
N PHE A 92 2.73 -21.10 -5.88
CA PHE A 92 1.81 -22.24 -5.66
C PHE A 92 0.52 -22.21 -6.50
N ARG A 93 0.23 -21.15 -7.24
CA ARG A 93 -0.92 -21.01 -8.15
C ARG A 93 -0.56 -20.23 -9.41
N SER A 94 0.59 -20.53 -9.97
CA SER A 94 1.07 -19.78 -11.15
C SER A 94 0.25 -20.14 -12.39
N LYS A 95 -0.13 -19.11 -13.16
CA LYS A 95 -0.91 -19.29 -14.41
C LYS A 95 -0.13 -20.00 -15.50
N ASP A 96 1.18 -19.90 -15.48
CA ASP A 96 2.14 -20.49 -16.43
C ASP A 96 2.57 -21.91 -16.05
N PHE A 97 1.96 -22.51 -15.01
CA PHE A 97 2.35 -23.83 -14.50
C PHE A 97 2.26 -24.91 -15.57
N ASP A 98 1.13 -25.00 -16.33
CA ASP A 98 0.94 -26.05 -17.35
C ASP A 98 1.94 -25.90 -18.50
N MET A 99 2.17 -24.66 -18.94
CA MET A 99 3.14 -24.37 -19.99
C MET A 99 4.55 -24.76 -19.54
N LEU A 100 4.92 -24.48 -18.28
CA LEU A 100 6.24 -24.83 -17.77
C LEU A 100 6.42 -26.33 -17.54
N MET A 101 5.35 -27.03 -17.16
CA MET A 101 5.38 -28.49 -16.96
C MET A 101 5.34 -29.28 -18.27
N SER A 102 4.95 -28.68 -19.39
CA SER A 102 5.07 -29.32 -20.73
C SER A 102 6.48 -29.28 -21.28
N LEU A 103 7.37 -28.46 -20.69
CA LEU A 103 8.78 -28.41 -21.07
C LEU A 103 9.56 -29.58 -20.43
N PRO A 104 10.64 -30.07 -21.07
CA PRO A 104 11.48 -31.15 -20.54
C PRO A 104 12.39 -30.65 -19.40
N VAL A 105 11.78 -30.15 -18.33
CA VAL A 105 12.46 -29.56 -17.16
C VAL A 105 11.87 -30.13 -15.87
N ASP A 106 12.75 -30.49 -14.92
CA ASP A 106 12.30 -30.98 -13.61
C ASP A 106 11.52 -29.88 -12.85
N SER A 107 10.44 -30.27 -12.22
CA SER A 107 9.57 -29.40 -11.41
C SER A 107 10.33 -28.69 -10.29
N LYS A 108 11.37 -29.29 -9.72
CA LYS A 108 12.26 -28.67 -8.71
C LYS A 108 13.03 -27.49 -9.30
N VAL A 109 13.51 -27.60 -10.56
CA VAL A 109 14.23 -26.53 -11.24
C VAL A 109 13.30 -25.35 -11.53
N VAL A 110 12.06 -25.64 -11.92
CA VAL A 110 11.03 -24.60 -12.12
C VAL A 110 10.72 -23.89 -10.79
N PHE A 111 10.52 -24.63 -9.71
CA PHE A 111 10.31 -24.06 -8.37
C PHE A 111 11.47 -23.17 -7.96
N CYS A 112 12.71 -23.66 -8.04
CA CYS A 112 13.90 -22.91 -7.66
C CYS A 112 14.06 -21.62 -8.50
N SER A 113 13.78 -21.68 -9.81
CA SER A 113 13.85 -20.49 -10.66
C SER A 113 12.86 -19.40 -10.25
N LYS A 114 11.64 -19.79 -9.89
CA LYS A 114 10.61 -18.87 -9.39
C LYS A 114 10.94 -18.34 -8.00
N LEU A 115 11.41 -19.18 -7.11
CA LEU A 115 11.83 -18.78 -5.77
C LEU A 115 12.97 -17.76 -5.84
N LEU A 116 14.03 -18.03 -6.61
CA LEU A 116 15.15 -17.10 -6.79
C LEU A 116 14.69 -15.77 -7.40
N HIS A 117 13.81 -15.82 -8.40
CA HIS A 117 13.25 -14.59 -8.96
C HIS A 117 12.51 -13.76 -7.90
N HIS A 118 11.68 -14.40 -7.08
CA HIS A 118 10.94 -13.71 -6.01
C HIS A 118 11.88 -13.16 -4.93
N LEU A 119 12.94 -13.91 -4.57
CA LEU A 119 13.99 -13.43 -3.68
C LEU A 119 14.68 -12.18 -4.22
N ILE A 120 15.11 -12.16 -5.48
CA ILE A 120 15.75 -10.99 -6.10
C ILE A 120 14.84 -9.76 -5.98
N LEU A 121 13.52 -9.91 -6.20
CA LEU A 121 12.56 -8.81 -6.05
C LEU A 121 12.46 -8.31 -4.61
N THR A 122 12.45 -9.22 -3.63
CA THR A 122 12.37 -8.85 -2.21
C THR A 122 13.65 -8.20 -1.71
N TYR A 123 14.81 -8.68 -2.13
CA TYR A 123 16.11 -8.03 -1.84
C TYR A 123 16.18 -6.62 -2.45
N GLY A 124 15.68 -6.45 -3.68
CA GLY A 124 15.60 -5.14 -4.32
C GLY A 124 14.79 -4.12 -3.50
N MET A 125 13.73 -4.55 -2.81
CA MET A 125 12.97 -3.69 -1.90
C MET A 125 13.70 -3.46 -0.56
N PHE A 126 14.41 -4.47 -0.05
CA PHE A 126 15.16 -4.38 1.21
C PHE A 126 16.31 -3.37 1.13
N VAL A 127 16.94 -3.22 -0.04
CA VAL A 127 18.02 -2.24 -0.31
C VAL A 127 17.60 -0.82 0.09
N TYR A 128 16.36 -0.40 -0.21
CA TYR A 128 15.90 0.97 0.04
C TYR A 128 15.84 1.34 1.53
N PHE A 129 15.76 0.38 2.42
CA PHE A 129 15.69 0.62 3.88
C PHE A 129 17.00 0.29 4.58
N TYR A 130 17.59 -0.87 4.27
CA TYR A 130 18.77 -1.34 4.96
C TYR A 130 20.03 -0.59 4.57
N VAL A 131 20.29 -0.39 3.28
CA VAL A 131 21.52 0.29 2.83
C VAL A 131 21.60 1.73 3.32
N PRO A 132 20.55 2.57 3.21
CA PRO A 132 20.57 3.91 3.80
C PRO A 132 20.83 3.89 5.30
N SER A 133 20.21 2.98 6.06
CA SER A 133 20.40 2.92 7.52
C SER A 133 21.83 2.53 7.91
N VAL A 134 22.47 1.62 7.16
CA VAL A 134 23.89 1.24 7.36
C VAL A 134 24.81 2.43 7.08
N ILE A 135 24.59 3.14 5.97
CA ILE A 135 25.41 4.31 5.62
C ILE A 135 25.24 5.43 6.65
N VAL A 136 24.01 5.71 7.03
CA VAL A 136 23.70 6.78 8.01
C VAL A 136 24.29 6.43 9.38
N TYR A 137 24.17 5.18 9.80
CA TYR A 137 24.84 4.72 11.03
C TYR A 137 26.36 4.93 10.96
N GLY A 138 26.99 4.61 9.83
CA GLY A 138 28.42 4.83 9.60
C GLY A 138 28.83 6.31 9.62
N ILE A 139 27.93 7.25 9.26
CA ILE A 139 28.19 8.69 9.29
C ILE A 139 28.19 9.24 10.72
N PHE A 140 27.22 8.81 11.55
CA PHE A 140 27.04 9.34 12.91
C PHE A 140 27.84 8.61 13.99
N ASN A 141 28.32 7.38 13.71
CA ASN A 141 29.04 6.56 14.68
C ASN A 141 30.44 6.23 14.15
N GLN A 142 31.41 6.13 15.06
CA GLN A 142 32.76 5.67 14.72
C GLN A 142 32.71 4.18 14.43
N THR A 143 32.66 3.80 13.15
CA THR A 143 32.56 2.40 12.71
C THR A 143 33.93 1.81 12.37
N THR A 144 34.12 0.54 12.70
CA THR A 144 35.29 -0.25 12.31
C THR A 144 35.12 -0.86 10.92
N TYR A 145 36.22 -1.25 10.26
CA TYR A 145 36.13 -2.01 8.99
C TYR A 145 35.30 -3.30 9.14
N LEU A 146 35.35 -3.90 10.32
CA LEU A 146 34.57 -5.11 10.65
C LEU A 146 33.07 -4.88 10.49
N PHE A 147 32.55 -3.72 10.93
CA PHE A 147 31.14 -3.36 10.78
C PHE A 147 30.67 -3.43 9.32
N TRP A 148 31.44 -2.89 8.39
CA TRP A 148 31.07 -2.89 6.96
C TRP A 148 31.00 -4.29 6.38
N VAL A 149 31.91 -5.17 6.77
CA VAL A 149 31.90 -6.58 6.35
C VAL A 149 30.71 -7.32 6.95
N LEU A 150 30.45 -7.13 8.26
CA LEU A 150 29.31 -7.78 8.94
C LEU A 150 27.96 -7.25 8.44
N SER A 151 27.88 -5.97 8.10
CA SER A 151 26.66 -5.40 7.48
C SER A 151 26.39 -5.99 6.10
N LEU A 152 27.42 -6.27 5.30
CA LEU A 152 27.25 -6.97 4.03
C LEU A 152 26.73 -8.41 4.24
N ILE A 153 27.25 -9.13 5.21
CA ILE A 153 26.74 -10.46 5.58
C ILE A 153 25.28 -10.36 6.06
N GLY A 154 24.99 -9.38 6.92
CA GLY A 154 23.64 -9.07 7.40
C GLY A 154 22.67 -8.79 6.26
N PHE A 155 23.07 -8.05 5.23
CA PHE A 155 22.26 -7.80 4.04
C PHE A 155 21.73 -9.09 3.40
N PHE A 156 22.55 -10.13 3.30
CA PHE A 156 22.15 -11.41 2.70
C PHE A 156 21.33 -12.28 3.65
N VAL A 157 21.52 -12.19 4.95
CA VAL A 157 20.93 -13.13 5.92
C VAL A 157 19.63 -12.60 6.54
N ILE A 158 19.53 -11.31 6.84
CA ILE A 158 18.36 -10.70 7.48
C ILE A 158 17.05 -11.00 6.74
N PRO A 159 16.97 -10.85 5.40
CA PRO A 159 15.75 -11.12 4.66
C PRO A 159 15.28 -12.57 4.69
N LEU A 160 16.18 -13.52 4.87
CA LEU A 160 15.87 -14.96 4.77
C LEU A 160 14.90 -15.43 5.86
N LEU A 161 15.03 -14.95 7.10
CA LEU A 161 14.19 -15.39 8.21
C LEU A 161 12.71 -15.02 7.98
N PRO A 162 12.33 -13.74 7.77
CA PRO A 162 10.94 -13.36 7.52
C PRO A 162 10.42 -13.98 6.21
N TYR A 163 11.28 -14.09 5.18
CA TYR A 163 10.92 -14.74 3.93
C TYR A 163 10.55 -16.22 4.11
N THR A 164 11.34 -16.98 4.89
CA THR A 164 11.09 -18.42 5.12
C THR A 164 9.82 -18.64 5.94
N ILE A 165 9.62 -17.89 7.01
CA ILE A 165 8.43 -18.00 7.87
C ILE A 165 7.16 -17.70 7.04
N CYS A 166 7.15 -16.58 6.36
CA CYS A 166 6.00 -16.19 5.52
C CYS A 166 5.81 -17.13 4.32
N GLY A 167 6.91 -17.62 3.74
CA GLY A 167 6.90 -18.60 2.66
C GLY A 167 6.29 -19.92 3.12
N PHE A 168 6.64 -20.39 4.32
CA PHE A 168 6.09 -21.61 4.93
C PHE A 168 4.60 -21.46 5.23
N ILE A 169 4.19 -20.33 5.80
CA ILE A 169 2.77 -20.02 6.04
C ILE A 169 2.00 -20.01 4.70
N SER A 170 2.54 -19.35 3.68
CA SER A 170 1.92 -19.31 2.35
C SER A 170 1.83 -20.69 1.70
N TYR A 171 2.82 -21.55 1.94
CA TYR A 171 2.84 -22.95 1.50
C TYR A 171 1.73 -23.75 2.20
N LEU A 172 1.63 -23.68 3.54
CA LEU A 172 0.57 -24.36 4.30
C LEU A 172 -0.83 -23.91 3.86
N LEU A 173 -1.01 -22.61 3.65
CA LEU A 173 -2.25 -22.05 3.10
C LEU A 173 -2.57 -22.56 1.67
N GLY A 174 -1.55 -23.02 0.93
CA GLY A 174 -1.72 -23.68 -0.37
C GLY A 174 -2.44 -25.03 -0.28
N PHE A 175 -2.23 -25.80 0.80
CA PHE A 175 -2.86 -27.11 1.04
C PHE A 175 -4.26 -27.01 1.64
N ILE A 176 -4.55 -25.93 2.36
CA ILE A 176 -5.84 -25.79 3.01
C ILE A 176 -6.90 -25.52 1.94
N LYS A 177 -7.96 -26.33 1.95
CA LYS A 177 -9.15 -26.17 1.10
C LYS A 177 -9.97 -24.94 1.48
N ILE A 178 -9.32 -23.77 1.59
CA ILE A 178 -10.01 -22.53 1.91
C ILE A 178 -10.67 -22.00 0.64
N ASN A 179 -11.95 -21.70 0.74
CA ASN A 179 -12.70 -21.03 -0.31
C ASN A 179 -11.95 -19.73 -0.72
N ARG A 180 -11.80 -19.50 -2.02
CA ARG A 180 -11.07 -18.31 -2.55
C ARG A 180 -11.51 -17.01 -1.89
N LYS A 181 -12.80 -16.89 -1.54
CA LYS A 181 -13.35 -15.73 -0.82
C LYS A 181 -12.77 -15.59 0.59
N LEU A 182 -12.77 -16.67 1.38
CA LEU A 182 -12.21 -16.69 2.73
C LEU A 182 -10.72 -16.37 2.73
N LYS A 183 -9.97 -16.90 1.77
CA LYS A 183 -8.54 -16.60 1.64
C LYS A 183 -8.29 -15.12 1.37
N ASN A 184 -9.07 -14.51 0.47
CA ASN A 184 -8.96 -13.09 0.18
C ASN A 184 -9.27 -12.24 1.41
N ILE A 185 -10.31 -12.60 2.17
CA ILE A 185 -10.69 -11.91 3.41
C ILE A 185 -9.58 -12.03 4.46
N ILE A 186 -9.01 -13.22 4.67
CA ILE A 186 -7.90 -13.41 5.61
C ILE A 186 -6.68 -12.58 5.20
N SER A 187 -6.33 -12.55 3.92
CA SER A 187 -5.21 -11.74 3.40
C SER A 187 -5.44 -10.24 3.62
N ILE A 188 -6.68 -9.77 3.43
CA ILE A 188 -7.06 -8.37 3.65
C ILE A 188 -6.96 -8.02 5.14
N ILE A 189 -7.58 -8.83 6.01
CA ILE A 189 -7.55 -8.61 7.46
C ILE A 189 -6.11 -8.61 7.97
N PHE A 190 -5.30 -9.58 7.55
CA PHE A 190 -3.90 -9.67 7.97
C PHE A 190 -3.09 -8.43 7.56
N ALA A 191 -3.25 -7.95 6.32
CA ALA A 191 -2.57 -6.74 5.86
C ALA A 191 -3.04 -5.49 6.61
N LEU A 192 -4.35 -5.37 6.89
CA LEU A 192 -4.91 -4.25 7.65
C LEU A 192 -4.44 -4.27 9.11
N VAL A 193 -4.42 -5.44 9.74
CA VAL A 193 -3.91 -5.60 11.12
C VAL A 193 -2.44 -5.17 11.20
N ILE A 194 -1.61 -5.55 10.23
CA ILE A 194 -0.21 -5.11 10.19
C ILE A 194 -0.11 -3.58 10.09
N VAL A 195 -0.88 -2.95 9.19
CA VAL A 195 -0.87 -1.50 9.03
C VAL A 195 -1.31 -0.80 10.32
N VAL A 196 -2.40 -1.27 10.94
CA VAL A 196 -2.91 -0.71 12.20
C VAL A 196 -1.91 -0.93 13.34
N LEU A 197 -1.28 -2.11 13.43
CA LEU A 197 -0.24 -2.39 14.43
C LEU A 197 0.95 -1.45 14.27
N ILE A 198 1.46 -1.28 13.05
CA ILE A 198 2.57 -0.35 12.79
C ILE A 198 2.20 1.06 13.22
N MET A 199 1.00 1.49 12.90
CA MET A 199 0.51 2.81 13.29
C MET A 199 0.36 2.94 14.81
N LEU A 200 -0.29 2.00 15.49
CA LEU A 200 -0.44 2.02 16.94
C LEU A 200 0.93 2.03 17.66
N LEU A 201 1.90 1.30 17.11
CA LEU A 201 3.25 1.28 17.68
C LEU A 201 3.98 2.60 17.48
N SER A 202 3.81 3.25 16.32
CA SER A 202 4.37 4.58 16.05
C SER A 202 3.82 5.66 16.99
N PHE A 203 2.67 5.43 17.58
CA PHE A 203 1.94 6.42 18.37
C PHE A 203 1.89 6.12 19.87
N ASN A 204 2.16 4.88 20.29
CA ASN A 204 2.26 4.51 21.71
C ASN A 204 3.59 4.92 22.35
N THR A 205 4.51 5.43 21.55
CA THR A 205 5.71 6.11 22.03
C THR A 205 5.23 7.46 22.55
N GLY A 206 4.93 7.52 23.84
CA GLY A 206 4.39 8.70 24.51
C GLY A 206 5.17 9.95 24.09
N VAL A 207 4.47 10.98 23.67
CA VAL A 207 5.04 12.29 23.45
C VAL A 207 5.36 12.86 24.83
N GLU A 208 6.50 12.47 25.35
CA GLU A 208 7.24 13.32 26.26
C GLU A 208 7.66 14.52 25.41
N ASN A 209 7.55 15.73 25.95
CA ASN A 209 7.84 16.99 25.28
C ASN A 209 9.30 17.12 24.79
N ASP A 210 10.09 16.05 24.90
CA ASP A 210 11.44 15.91 24.40
C ASP A 210 11.48 14.99 23.17
N PRO A 211 11.92 15.50 22.00
CA PRO A 211 12.14 14.65 20.82
C PRO A 211 13.03 13.44 21.10
N THR A 212 13.98 13.56 22.04
CA THR A 212 14.88 12.48 22.46
C THR A 212 14.13 11.35 23.17
N GLY A 213 13.11 11.65 23.99
CA GLY A 213 12.24 10.67 24.63
C GLY A 213 11.45 9.82 23.64
N PHE A 214 10.98 10.42 22.54
CA PHE A 214 10.31 9.69 21.46
C PHE A 214 11.23 8.62 20.83
N PHE A 215 12.46 8.98 20.47
CA PHE A 215 13.38 8.05 19.81
C PHE A 215 13.87 6.93 20.75
N THR A 216 14.03 7.22 22.05
CA THR A 216 14.38 6.22 23.04
C THR A 216 13.26 5.21 23.27
N SER A 217 12.01 5.68 23.40
CA SER A 217 10.83 4.82 23.55
C SER A 217 10.57 3.99 22.30
N LEU A 218 10.79 4.57 21.10
CA LEU A 218 10.71 3.88 19.83
C LEU A 218 11.72 2.73 19.75
N TYR A 219 12.98 2.97 20.12
CA TYR A 219 14.01 1.93 20.16
C TYR A 219 13.65 0.78 21.11
N GLN A 220 13.21 1.09 22.32
CA GLN A 220 12.81 0.08 23.31
C GLN A 220 11.59 -0.74 22.84
N THR A 221 10.64 -0.09 22.20
CA THR A 221 9.44 -0.75 21.64
C THR A 221 9.82 -1.68 20.50
N MET A 222 10.68 -1.23 19.60
CA MET A 222 11.21 -2.05 18.49
C MET A 222 11.90 -3.30 18.99
N LYS A 223 12.71 -3.20 20.06
CA LYS A 223 13.42 -4.32 20.71
C LYS A 223 12.45 -5.40 21.23
N LYS A 224 11.30 -4.98 21.79
CA LYS A 224 10.27 -5.91 22.30
C LYS A 224 9.53 -6.63 21.16
N ILE A 225 9.30 -5.95 20.03
CA ILE A 225 8.49 -6.48 18.92
C ILE A 225 9.25 -7.50 18.08
N TYR A 226 10.49 -7.21 17.73
CA TYR A 226 11.27 -8.05 16.83
C TYR A 226 12.62 -8.44 17.42
N TYR A 227 12.59 -9.25 18.46
CA TYR A 227 13.81 -9.71 19.15
C TYR A 227 14.84 -10.42 18.24
N PRO A 228 14.44 -11.28 17.26
CA PRO A 228 15.42 -11.86 16.33
C PRO A 228 16.19 -10.81 15.51
N GLY A 229 15.56 -9.73 15.15
CA GLY A 229 16.21 -8.58 14.48
C GLY A 229 17.19 -7.87 15.40
N TYR A 230 16.93 -7.83 16.71
CA TYR A 230 17.85 -7.27 17.70
C TYR A 230 19.12 -8.08 17.84
N ILE A 231 19.03 -9.42 17.82
CA ILE A 231 20.21 -10.30 17.84
C ILE A 231 21.12 -10.03 16.64
N VAL A 232 20.53 -9.94 15.44
CA VAL A 232 21.30 -9.63 14.22
C VAL A 232 21.89 -8.23 14.26
N PHE A 233 21.13 -7.27 14.77
CA PHE A 233 21.58 -5.90 14.94
C PHE A 233 22.87 -5.84 15.77
N LEU A 234 22.90 -6.47 16.95
CA LEU A 234 24.11 -6.59 17.78
C LEU A 234 25.24 -7.32 17.04
N GLY A 235 24.88 -8.37 16.29
CA GLY A 235 25.82 -9.12 15.47
C GLY A 235 26.50 -8.26 14.41
N VAL A 236 25.76 -7.37 13.75
CA VAL A 236 26.29 -6.44 12.74
C VAL A 236 27.17 -5.36 13.37
N GLN A 237 26.91 -4.96 14.61
CA GLN A 237 27.76 -4.00 15.33
C GLN A 237 29.14 -4.54 15.69
N GLY A 238 29.34 -5.86 15.71
CA GLY A 238 30.67 -6.46 15.97
C GLY A 238 30.62 -7.75 16.75
N ASP A 239 29.49 -8.17 17.28
CA ASP A 239 29.37 -9.44 18.00
C ASP A 239 29.16 -10.63 17.03
N ILE A 240 30.27 -11.19 16.54
CA ILE A 240 30.28 -12.29 15.58
C ILE A 240 29.51 -13.51 16.12
N LYS A 241 29.52 -13.76 17.46
CA LYS A 241 28.80 -14.88 18.04
C LYS A 241 27.30 -14.75 17.87
N LEU A 242 26.74 -13.56 18.12
CA LEU A 242 25.32 -13.29 17.94
C LEU A 242 24.93 -13.35 16.46
N LEU A 243 25.80 -12.87 15.57
CA LEU A 243 25.56 -13.00 14.14
C LEU A 243 25.47 -14.47 13.72
N LEU A 244 26.37 -15.33 14.21
CA LEU A 244 26.35 -16.77 13.92
C LEU A 244 25.11 -17.45 14.51
N ILE A 245 24.72 -17.11 15.74
CA ILE A 245 23.50 -17.62 16.39
C ILE A 245 22.25 -17.31 15.55
N PHE A 246 22.23 -16.20 14.82
CA PHE A 246 21.13 -15.89 13.91
C PHE A 246 21.31 -16.55 12.54
N THR A 247 22.50 -16.49 11.94
CA THR A 247 22.74 -16.93 10.56
C THR A 247 22.56 -18.43 10.37
N VAL A 248 23.10 -19.25 11.29
CA VAL A 248 23.07 -20.71 11.17
C VAL A 248 21.64 -21.27 11.21
N PRO A 249 20.80 -20.96 12.22
CA PRO A 249 19.41 -21.40 12.22
C PRO A 249 18.59 -20.87 11.03
N THR A 250 18.82 -19.61 10.62
CA THR A 250 18.12 -19.00 9.49
C THR A 250 18.42 -19.74 8.18
N LEU A 251 19.67 -20.06 7.91
CA LEU A 251 20.07 -20.83 6.73
C LEU A 251 19.50 -22.25 6.76
N LEU A 252 19.53 -22.91 7.92
CA LEU A 252 18.94 -24.25 8.08
C LEU A 252 17.43 -24.22 7.81
N LEU A 253 16.71 -23.26 8.36
CA LEU A 253 15.28 -23.06 8.11
C LEU A 253 15.01 -22.78 6.63
N PHE A 254 15.83 -21.96 5.98
CA PHE A 254 15.67 -21.68 4.54
C PHE A 254 15.90 -22.93 3.69
N ILE A 255 16.95 -23.70 3.96
CA ILE A 255 17.23 -24.94 3.24
C ILE A 255 16.10 -25.96 3.43
N THR A 256 15.61 -26.15 4.65
CA THR A 256 14.49 -27.06 4.94
C THR A 256 13.22 -26.63 4.20
N TYR A 257 12.91 -25.32 4.16
CA TYR A 257 11.80 -24.77 3.40
C TYR A 257 11.92 -25.07 1.90
N VAL A 258 13.10 -24.82 1.31
CA VAL A 258 13.34 -25.06 -0.12
C VAL A 258 13.21 -26.53 -0.47
N LEU A 259 13.80 -27.42 0.33
CA LEU A 259 13.72 -28.87 0.12
C LEU A 259 12.29 -29.39 0.21
N PHE A 260 11.54 -28.96 1.21
CA PHE A 260 10.18 -29.38 1.43
C PHE A 260 9.23 -28.85 0.36
N ALA A 261 9.29 -27.54 0.07
CA ALA A 261 8.43 -26.91 -0.92
C ALA A 261 8.72 -27.38 -2.35
N SER A 262 9.99 -27.65 -2.69
CA SER A 262 10.36 -28.16 -4.02
C SER A 262 9.82 -29.59 -4.27
N LYS A 263 9.87 -30.46 -3.27
CA LYS A 263 9.34 -31.85 -3.37
C LYS A 263 7.83 -31.88 -3.60
N THR A 264 7.12 -30.94 -3.02
CA THR A 264 5.66 -30.90 -3.01
C THR A 264 5.06 -29.92 -4.02
N TYR A 265 5.90 -29.24 -4.80
CA TYR A 265 5.52 -28.20 -5.76
C TYR A 265 4.47 -28.67 -6.78
N LEU A 266 4.65 -29.87 -7.36
CA LEU A 266 3.67 -30.47 -8.27
C LEU A 266 2.32 -30.68 -7.58
N LYS A 267 2.33 -31.32 -6.41
CA LYS A 267 1.13 -31.64 -5.66
C LYS A 267 0.33 -30.41 -5.27
N THR A 268 0.99 -29.34 -4.83
CA THR A 268 0.33 -28.08 -4.44
C THR A 268 -0.32 -27.36 -5.63
N ASN A 269 0.35 -27.33 -6.79
CA ASN A 269 -0.20 -26.69 -7.98
C ASN A 269 -1.31 -27.50 -8.65
N THR A 270 -1.24 -28.82 -8.67
CA THR A 270 -2.31 -29.70 -9.21
C THR A 270 -3.55 -29.69 -8.32
N MET A 271 -3.40 -29.80 -6.99
CA MET A 271 -4.51 -29.67 -6.05
C MET A 271 -5.23 -28.33 -6.15
N ALA A 272 -4.51 -27.24 -6.40
CA ALA A 272 -5.10 -25.92 -6.55
C ALA A 272 -6.04 -25.81 -7.76
N LYS A 273 -5.88 -26.66 -8.78
CA LYS A 273 -6.70 -26.69 -10.00
C LYS A 273 -7.95 -27.58 -9.90
N THR A 274 -7.86 -28.69 -9.17
CA THR A 274 -9.00 -29.63 -8.99
C THR A 274 -10.12 -29.02 -8.14
N PHE A 275 -9.89 -27.85 -7.54
CA PHE A 275 -10.94 -27.06 -6.89
C PHE A 275 -11.78 -26.27 -7.90
N ASN A 276 -12.37 -26.95 -8.87
CA ASN A 276 -13.54 -26.40 -9.55
C ASN A 276 -14.70 -26.40 -8.54
N ASN A 277 -15.22 -25.22 -8.28
CA ASN A 277 -16.45 -25.05 -7.52
C ASN A 277 -17.56 -25.86 -8.23
N ASN A 278 -17.91 -27.02 -7.70
CA ASN A 278 -19.23 -27.60 -7.88
C ASN A 278 -20.25 -26.73 -7.12
N GLY A 279 -20.17 -25.44 -7.26
CA GLY A 279 -21.18 -24.50 -6.78
C GLY A 279 -22.42 -24.77 -7.61
N LYS A 280 -23.42 -25.44 -7.01
CA LYS A 280 -24.78 -25.45 -7.52
C LYS A 280 -25.14 -23.97 -7.75
N PHE A 281 -25.19 -23.57 -9.00
CA PHE A 281 -25.78 -22.28 -9.38
C PHE A 281 -27.27 -22.38 -9.04
N ALA A 282 -27.64 -21.92 -7.85
CA ALA A 282 -29.05 -21.70 -7.57
C ALA A 282 -29.46 -20.50 -8.43
N TYR A 283 -30.22 -20.76 -9.46
CA TYR A 283 -30.92 -19.74 -10.22
C TYR A 283 -31.95 -19.11 -9.27
N GLU A 284 -31.59 -18.02 -8.62
CA GLU A 284 -32.58 -17.17 -7.95
C GLU A 284 -33.30 -16.38 -9.06
N SER A 285 -34.54 -16.73 -9.32
CA SER A 285 -35.43 -16.02 -10.28
C SER A 285 -35.89 -14.64 -9.79
N LYS A 286 -35.22 -14.07 -8.80
CA LYS A 286 -35.54 -12.72 -8.26
C LYS A 286 -35.05 -11.65 -9.23
N THR A 287 -35.97 -10.98 -9.90
CA THR A 287 -35.70 -9.76 -10.67
C THR A 287 -35.23 -8.64 -9.72
N THR A 288 -34.05 -8.13 -9.94
CA THR A 288 -33.51 -6.99 -9.18
C THR A 288 -33.37 -5.79 -10.11
N LYS A 289 -33.54 -4.57 -9.57
CA LYS A 289 -33.31 -3.34 -10.34
C LYS A 289 -31.88 -3.35 -10.91
N PRO A 290 -31.66 -2.93 -12.18
CA PRO A 290 -30.36 -3.02 -12.86
C PRO A 290 -29.22 -2.39 -12.07
N LEU A 291 -29.42 -1.18 -11.53
CA LEU A 291 -28.41 -0.49 -10.72
C LEU A 291 -28.00 -1.31 -9.47
N LYS A 292 -28.97 -1.92 -8.76
CA LYS A 292 -28.68 -2.75 -7.58
C LYS A 292 -27.86 -3.99 -7.92
N ALA A 293 -28.17 -4.60 -9.08
CA ALA A 293 -27.43 -5.74 -9.59
C ALA A 293 -25.99 -5.35 -9.96
N LEU A 294 -25.79 -4.20 -10.61
CA LEU A 294 -24.48 -3.66 -10.95
C LEU A 294 -23.66 -3.33 -9.70
N VAL A 295 -24.23 -2.64 -8.71
CA VAL A 295 -23.56 -2.34 -7.43
C VAL A 295 -23.15 -3.63 -6.72
N LYS A 296 -24.03 -4.64 -6.66
CA LYS A 296 -23.72 -5.95 -6.07
C LYS A 296 -22.56 -6.65 -6.81
N LYS A 297 -22.52 -6.55 -8.14
CA LYS A 297 -21.41 -7.06 -8.98
C LYS A 297 -20.10 -6.32 -8.66
N GLU A 298 -20.13 -5.01 -8.61
CA GLU A 298 -18.94 -4.18 -8.32
C GLU A 298 -18.40 -4.47 -6.90
N ILE A 299 -19.25 -4.54 -5.89
CA ILE A 299 -18.86 -4.90 -4.51
C ILE A 299 -18.21 -6.30 -4.47
N ARG A 300 -18.80 -7.29 -5.15
CA ARG A 300 -18.19 -8.63 -5.24
C ARG A 300 -16.85 -8.61 -5.95
N GLY A 301 -16.72 -7.84 -7.01
CA GLY A 301 -15.47 -7.63 -7.74
C GLY A 301 -14.40 -6.98 -6.87
N PHE A 302 -14.77 -5.95 -6.11
CA PHE A 302 -13.89 -5.24 -5.18
C PHE A 302 -13.30 -6.19 -4.13
N PHE A 303 -14.12 -6.90 -3.37
CA PHE A 303 -13.64 -7.87 -2.37
C PHE A 303 -13.02 -9.13 -2.98
N GLY A 304 -13.21 -9.36 -4.27
CA GLY A 304 -12.56 -10.43 -5.01
C GLY A 304 -11.07 -10.22 -5.29
N ILE A 305 -10.57 -8.99 -5.15
CA ILE A 305 -9.19 -8.60 -5.46
C ILE A 305 -8.55 -7.95 -4.22
N PRO A 306 -7.77 -8.71 -3.40
CA PRO A 306 -7.22 -8.20 -2.15
C PRO A 306 -6.40 -6.93 -2.29
N VAL A 307 -5.56 -6.84 -3.32
CA VAL A 307 -4.73 -5.65 -3.58
C VAL A 307 -5.57 -4.40 -3.83
N TYR A 308 -6.72 -4.55 -4.48
CA TYR A 308 -7.65 -3.45 -4.72
C TYR A 308 -8.27 -2.97 -3.41
N VAL A 309 -8.71 -3.90 -2.57
CA VAL A 309 -9.27 -3.59 -1.24
C VAL A 309 -8.25 -2.89 -0.35
N ILE A 310 -7.04 -3.45 -0.22
CA ILE A 310 -5.99 -2.89 0.63
C ILE A 310 -5.63 -1.48 0.17
N ASN A 311 -5.42 -1.28 -1.14
CA ASN A 311 -5.00 0.01 -1.67
C ASN A 311 -6.03 1.13 -1.44
N THR A 312 -7.32 0.79 -1.41
CA THR A 312 -8.40 1.78 -1.27
C THR A 312 -8.89 1.96 0.16
N ILE A 313 -8.85 0.92 1.01
CA ILE A 313 -9.28 1.01 2.42
C ILE A 313 -8.22 1.69 3.30
N ILE A 314 -6.95 1.67 2.88
CA ILE A 314 -5.88 2.37 3.62
C ILE A 314 -6.22 3.84 3.85
N GLY A 315 -6.74 4.56 2.85
CA GLY A 315 -7.14 5.96 3.00
C GLY A 315 -8.14 6.18 4.14
N PRO A 316 -9.34 5.59 4.09
CA PRO A 316 -10.32 5.67 5.16
C PRO A 316 -9.80 5.32 6.56
N ILE A 317 -9.00 4.26 6.69
CA ILE A 317 -8.39 3.87 7.98
C ILE A 317 -7.39 4.92 8.44
N LEU A 318 -6.53 5.38 7.54
CA LEU A 318 -5.53 6.41 7.84
C LEU A 318 -6.19 7.71 8.29
N SER A 319 -7.35 8.08 7.71
CA SER A 319 -8.10 9.27 8.16
C SER A 319 -8.56 9.13 9.61
N ILE A 320 -9.07 7.97 10.00
CA ILE A 320 -9.52 7.69 11.38
C ILE A 320 -8.34 7.81 12.36
N ILE A 321 -7.21 7.21 12.01
CA ILE A 321 -6.01 7.22 12.84
C ILE A 321 -5.45 8.62 12.98
N VAL A 322 -5.29 9.36 11.89
CA VAL A 322 -4.79 10.74 11.92
C VAL A 322 -5.70 11.65 12.74
N THR A 323 -7.03 11.52 12.59
CA THR A 323 -7.99 12.27 13.40
C THR A 323 -7.85 11.94 14.88
N TYR A 324 -7.72 10.64 15.23
CA TYR A 324 -7.49 10.22 16.62
C TYR A 324 -6.24 10.89 17.21
N PHE A 325 -5.14 10.89 16.44
CA PHE A 325 -3.89 11.47 16.92
C PHE A 325 -3.95 12.96 17.14
N ILE A 326 -4.43 13.71 16.15
CA ILE A 326 -4.59 15.15 16.28
C ILE A 326 -5.42 15.47 17.53
N CYS A 327 -6.54 14.77 17.71
CA CYS A 327 -7.41 15.01 18.85
C CYS A 327 -6.82 14.55 20.20
N ALA A 328 -6.07 13.44 20.23
CA ALA A 328 -5.45 12.93 21.44
C ALA A 328 -4.31 13.83 21.92
N GLN A 329 -3.48 14.34 21.00
CA GLN A 329 -2.40 15.30 21.31
C GLN A 329 -2.95 16.59 21.89
N ILE A 330 -3.94 17.17 21.25
CA ILE A 330 -4.57 18.39 21.72
C ILE A 330 -5.21 18.20 23.11
N LYS A 331 -5.81 17.04 23.38
CA LYS A 331 -6.35 16.73 24.72
C LYS A 331 -5.23 16.61 25.76
N ALA A 332 -4.08 16.03 25.41
CA ALA A 332 -2.94 15.89 26.31
C ALA A 332 -2.34 17.26 26.66
N GLU A 333 -2.16 18.14 25.68
CA GLU A 333 -1.70 19.51 25.90
C GLU A 333 -2.73 20.34 26.67
N TYR A 334 -4.04 20.12 26.43
CA TYR A 334 -5.13 20.76 27.20
C TYR A 334 -5.03 20.52 28.71
N LEU A 335 -4.55 19.39 29.13
CA LEU A 335 -4.39 19.05 30.55
C LEU A 335 -3.15 19.70 31.19
N GLN A 336 -2.17 20.15 30.40
CA GLN A 336 -0.89 20.67 30.90
C GLN A 336 -0.76 22.21 30.88
N VAL A 337 -1.38 22.92 29.93
CA VAL A 337 -1.11 24.36 29.67
C VAL A 337 -2.41 25.14 29.43
N GLY A 338 -3.06 25.60 30.48
CA GLY A 338 -4.42 26.17 30.45
C GLY A 338 -4.70 27.36 29.52
N GLU A 339 -3.73 28.21 29.14
CA GLU A 339 -3.98 29.47 28.40
C GLU A 339 -3.62 29.46 26.91
N LEU A 340 -2.64 28.67 26.46
CA LEU A 340 -2.29 28.49 25.02
C LEU A 340 -3.39 27.82 24.18
N LEU A 341 -4.48 27.47 24.81
CA LEU A 341 -5.57 26.63 24.35
C LEU A 341 -6.56 27.30 23.41
N ILE A 342 -6.74 28.60 23.52
CA ILE A 342 -7.74 29.33 22.70
C ILE A 342 -7.25 29.36 21.24
N GLU A 343 -5.96 29.59 21.04
CA GLU A 343 -5.37 29.62 19.69
C GLU A 343 -5.36 28.22 19.04
N ILE A 344 -4.96 27.17 19.76
CA ILE A 344 -4.93 25.79 19.24
C ILE A 344 -6.35 25.32 18.92
N ARG A 345 -7.34 25.65 19.74
CA ARG A 345 -8.73 25.28 19.49
C ARG A 345 -9.32 25.94 18.25
N THR A 346 -8.93 27.17 17.92
CA THR A 346 -9.41 27.85 16.71
C THR A 346 -8.82 27.26 15.43
N ILE A 347 -7.59 26.72 15.49
CA ILE A 347 -6.89 26.09 14.37
C ILE A 347 -7.28 24.61 14.18
N LEU A 348 -7.76 23.95 15.22
CA LEU A 348 -8.07 22.53 15.23
C LEU A 348 -8.98 22.06 14.07
N PRO A 349 -10.14 22.71 13.79
CA PRO A 349 -11.00 22.30 12.69
C PRO A 349 -10.28 22.36 11.34
N ILE A 350 -9.38 23.32 11.17
CA ILE A 350 -8.59 23.50 9.95
C ILE A 350 -7.60 22.34 9.79
N LEU A 351 -6.92 21.93 10.88
CA LEU A 351 -5.98 20.80 10.87
C LEU A 351 -6.69 19.49 10.56
N LEU A 352 -7.84 19.22 11.20
CA LEU A 352 -8.63 18.01 10.95
C LEU A 352 -9.14 17.94 9.50
N ILE A 353 -9.60 19.07 8.97
CA ILE A 353 -10.11 19.15 7.60
C ILE A 353 -8.96 19.04 6.60
N SER A 354 -7.84 19.75 6.80
CA SER A 354 -6.68 19.68 5.92
C SER A 354 -6.10 18.27 5.85
N SER A 355 -5.99 17.57 6.99
CA SER A 355 -5.55 16.18 7.01
C SER A 355 -6.51 15.27 6.23
N SER A 356 -7.81 15.47 6.38
CA SER A 356 -8.83 14.70 5.65
C SER A 356 -8.81 14.96 4.13
N LEU A 357 -8.54 16.20 3.69
CA LEU A 357 -8.35 16.55 2.27
C LEU A 357 -7.25 15.69 1.64
N PHE A 358 -6.09 15.57 2.29
CA PHE A 358 -5.00 14.75 1.79
C PHE A 358 -5.35 13.26 1.78
N VAL A 359 -5.87 12.75 2.86
CA VAL A 359 -6.07 11.30 3.03
C VAL A 359 -7.13 10.75 2.07
N PHE A 360 -8.25 11.45 1.87
CA PHE A 360 -9.28 11.03 0.92
C PHE A 360 -8.89 11.27 -0.56
N SER A 361 -7.81 12.00 -0.80
CA SER A 361 -7.28 12.22 -2.14
C SER A 361 -6.38 11.10 -2.65
N ILE A 362 -5.83 10.24 -1.77
CA ILE A 362 -4.74 9.33 -2.13
C ILE A 362 -5.19 8.17 -3.04
N SER A 363 -6.35 7.55 -2.81
CA SER A 363 -6.68 6.30 -3.51
C SER A 363 -8.18 6.03 -3.70
N PRO A 364 -8.88 6.80 -4.55
CA PRO A 364 -10.27 6.48 -4.86
C PRO A 364 -10.37 5.16 -5.66
N THR A 365 -11.36 4.33 -5.33
CA THR A 365 -11.61 3.06 -6.05
C THR A 365 -11.81 3.28 -7.54
N THR A 366 -12.36 4.42 -7.93
CA THR A 366 -12.72 4.76 -9.31
C THR A 366 -11.51 4.95 -10.22
N SER A 367 -10.31 5.17 -9.68
CA SER A 367 -9.08 5.36 -10.45
C SER A 367 -8.68 4.16 -11.34
N CYS A 368 -9.17 2.95 -11.03
CA CYS A 368 -8.86 1.72 -11.78
C CYS A 368 -10.09 0.84 -12.07
N THR A 369 -11.29 1.24 -11.65
CA THR A 369 -12.50 0.42 -11.69
C THR A 369 -12.92 -0.03 -13.10
N ILE A 370 -12.64 0.75 -14.15
CA ILE A 370 -12.91 0.37 -15.54
C ILE A 370 -11.84 -0.59 -16.04
N SER A 371 -10.59 -0.27 -15.76
CA SER A 371 -9.45 -1.09 -16.17
C SER A 371 -9.49 -2.50 -15.54
N ILE A 372 -9.98 -2.63 -14.31
CA ILE A 372 -10.10 -3.92 -13.61
C ILE A 372 -11.05 -4.90 -14.32
N GLU A 373 -12.04 -4.43 -15.09
CA GLU A 373 -12.91 -5.30 -15.89
C GLU A 373 -12.08 -6.13 -16.89
N GLY A 374 -10.98 -5.58 -17.37
CA GLY A 374 -10.05 -6.26 -18.26
C GLY A 374 -10.73 -6.77 -19.52
N LYS A 375 -10.38 -7.99 -19.93
CA LYS A 375 -10.95 -8.66 -21.11
C LYS A 375 -12.45 -8.91 -21.03
N ASN A 376 -13.07 -8.83 -19.84
CA ASN A 376 -14.51 -9.03 -19.64
C ASN A 376 -15.32 -7.73 -19.79
N PHE A 377 -14.70 -6.61 -20.12
CA PHE A 377 -15.37 -5.31 -20.26
C PHE A 377 -16.52 -5.34 -21.28
N TRP A 378 -16.38 -6.13 -22.35
CA TRP A 378 -17.42 -6.29 -23.38
C TRP A 378 -18.76 -6.76 -22.80
N ILE A 379 -18.76 -7.57 -21.72
CA ILE A 379 -19.98 -8.04 -21.04
C ILE A 379 -20.81 -6.86 -20.53
N LEU A 380 -20.17 -5.82 -19.99
CA LEU A 380 -20.86 -4.61 -19.55
C LEU A 380 -21.49 -3.82 -20.72
N LYS A 381 -20.86 -3.90 -21.89
CA LYS A 381 -21.34 -3.23 -23.10
C LYS A 381 -22.53 -3.91 -23.75
N THR A 382 -22.67 -5.23 -23.58
CA THR A 382 -23.80 -5.99 -24.13
C THR A 382 -25.05 -5.99 -23.23
N LEU A 383 -24.92 -5.51 -21.99
CA LEU A 383 -26.07 -5.40 -21.08
C LEU A 383 -27.05 -4.31 -21.54
N PRO A 384 -28.36 -4.53 -21.47
CA PRO A 384 -29.38 -3.55 -21.79
C PRO A 384 -29.55 -2.52 -20.66
N VAL A 385 -28.47 -1.82 -20.31
CA VAL A 385 -28.40 -0.86 -19.19
C VAL A 385 -27.79 0.45 -19.69
N LYS A 386 -28.28 1.58 -19.19
CA LYS A 386 -27.74 2.90 -19.55
C LYS A 386 -26.32 3.05 -19.01
N GLU A 387 -25.42 3.65 -19.80
CA GLU A 387 -24.03 3.89 -19.41
C GLU A 387 -23.91 4.70 -18.10
N ARG A 388 -24.87 5.62 -17.87
CA ARG A 388 -24.97 6.37 -16.60
C ARG A 388 -25.10 5.47 -15.39
N GLU A 389 -25.88 4.39 -15.48
CA GLU A 389 -26.08 3.45 -14.36
C GLU A 389 -24.81 2.63 -14.09
N ILE A 390 -24.09 2.26 -15.17
CA ILE A 390 -22.80 1.57 -15.04
C ILE A 390 -21.79 2.47 -14.32
N LEU A 391 -21.64 3.72 -14.73
CA LEU A 391 -20.72 4.66 -14.08
C LEU A 391 -21.16 5.00 -12.65
N LEU A 392 -22.47 5.09 -12.42
CA LEU A 392 -23.04 5.38 -11.10
C LEU A 392 -22.80 4.21 -10.13
N SER A 393 -22.91 2.95 -10.59
CA SER A 393 -22.62 1.79 -9.75
C SER A 393 -21.17 1.78 -9.24
N LYS A 394 -20.22 2.21 -10.08
CA LYS A 394 -18.80 2.31 -9.72
C LYS A 394 -18.52 3.43 -8.69
N ARG A 395 -19.23 4.55 -8.79
CA ARG A 395 -19.18 5.64 -7.80
C ARG A 395 -19.74 5.21 -6.44
N ILE A 396 -20.91 4.54 -6.45
CA ILE A 396 -21.57 4.08 -5.22
C ILE A 396 -20.64 3.19 -4.40
N VAL A 397 -19.86 2.32 -5.02
CA VAL A 397 -18.91 1.47 -4.30
C VAL A 397 -17.85 2.30 -3.57
N ASN A 398 -17.30 3.35 -4.21
CA ASN A 398 -16.37 4.25 -3.53
C ASN A 398 -17.02 4.96 -2.34
N TYR A 399 -18.24 5.44 -2.49
CA TYR A 399 -18.98 6.10 -1.42
C TYR A 399 -19.24 5.16 -0.24
N LEU A 400 -19.65 3.92 -0.50
CA LEU A 400 -19.90 2.92 0.54
C LEU A 400 -18.65 2.57 1.36
N ILE A 401 -17.46 2.69 0.75
CA ILE A 401 -16.19 2.39 1.41
C ILE A 401 -15.67 3.60 2.21
N THR A 402 -15.81 4.80 1.66
CA THR A 402 -15.15 5.99 2.20
C THR A 402 -16.03 6.80 3.17
N ILE A 403 -17.33 6.93 2.92
CA ILE A 403 -18.23 7.76 3.76
C ILE A 403 -18.27 7.30 5.23
N PRO A 404 -18.28 5.98 5.57
CA PRO A 404 -18.31 5.55 6.98
C PRO A 404 -17.17 6.12 7.82
N SER A 405 -15.98 6.33 7.23
CA SER A 405 -14.84 6.90 7.96
C SER A 405 -15.06 8.37 8.36
N ILE A 406 -15.84 9.14 7.62
CA ILE A 406 -16.20 10.53 8.00
C ILE A 406 -16.96 10.52 9.32
N PHE A 407 -17.95 9.64 9.46
CA PHE A 407 -18.70 9.52 10.70
C PHE A 407 -17.83 9.09 11.88
N CYS A 408 -16.89 8.15 11.65
CA CYS A 408 -15.91 7.78 12.67
C CYS A 408 -15.05 8.98 13.09
N ASN A 409 -14.58 9.78 12.14
CA ASN A 409 -13.78 10.98 12.42
C ASN A 409 -14.56 12.00 13.27
N ILE A 410 -15.84 12.25 12.94
CA ILE A 410 -16.70 13.15 13.70
C ILE A 410 -16.89 12.63 15.14
N ILE A 411 -17.15 11.33 15.30
CA ILE A 411 -17.34 10.72 16.63
C ILE A 411 -16.06 10.88 17.46
N ILE A 412 -14.90 10.56 16.89
CA ILE A 412 -13.61 10.68 17.59
C ILE A 412 -13.35 12.13 17.99
N ALA A 413 -13.49 13.08 17.06
CA ALA A 413 -13.27 14.48 17.33
C ALA A 413 -14.15 14.99 18.50
N ASN A 414 -15.41 14.59 18.56
CA ASN A 414 -16.32 14.99 19.64
C ASN A 414 -16.04 14.31 20.99
N ILE A 415 -15.52 13.07 21.00
CA ILE A 415 -15.12 12.38 22.24
C ILE A 415 -13.93 13.11 22.89
N PHE A 416 -12.97 13.59 22.09
CA PHE A 416 -11.75 14.20 22.63
C PHE A 416 -11.87 15.70 22.87
N VAL A 417 -12.50 16.46 21.94
CA VAL A 417 -12.41 17.94 21.92
C VAL A 417 -13.76 18.66 22.00
N ARG A 418 -14.88 17.98 21.82
CA ARG A 418 -16.25 18.56 21.82
C ARG A 418 -16.37 19.75 20.86
N LEU A 419 -16.42 19.46 19.57
CA LEU A 419 -16.57 20.46 18.51
C LEU A 419 -17.95 21.14 18.55
N SER A 420 -18.01 22.39 18.12
CA SER A 420 -19.26 23.12 17.94
C SER A 420 -20.10 22.47 16.80
N LEU A 421 -21.38 22.78 16.76
CA LEU A 421 -22.28 22.24 15.73
C LEU A 421 -21.84 22.67 14.32
N ILE A 422 -21.38 23.91 14.16
CA ILE A 422 -20.91 24.47 12.88
C ILE A 422 -19.63 23.74 12.41
N GLU A 423 -18.68 23.49 13.32
CA GLU A 423 -17.44 22.75 13.01
C GLU A 423 -17.74 21.30 12.59
N ASN A 424 -18.69 20.63 13.25
CA ASN A 424 -19.14 19.30 12.87
C ASN A 424 -19.78 19.26 11.47
N VAL A 425 -20.53 20.30 11.09
CA VAL A 425 -21.10 20.43 9.74
C VAL A 425 -20.00 20.55 8.70
N PHE A 426 -18.95 21.35 8.95
CA PHE A 426 -17.80 21.45 8.03
C PHE A 426 -17.01 20.14 7.98
N LEU A 427 -16.81 19.46 9.11
CA LEU A 427 -16.12 18.16 9.17
C LEU A 427 -16.89 17.05 8.45
N LEU A 428 -18.20 17.21 8.23
CA LEU A 428 -19.00 16.35 7.37
C LEU A 428 -18.94 16.77 5.90
N LEU A 429 -19.23 18.04 5.60
CA LEU A 429 -19.48 18.51 4.24
C LEU A 429 -18.20 18.62 3.39
N ILE A 430 -17.09 19.07 3.98
CA ILE A 430 -15.83 19.24 3.23
C ILE A 430 -15.25 17.89 2.82
N PRO A 431 -15.03 16.90 3.71
CA PRO A 431 -14.56 15.57 3.30
C PRO A 431 -15.51 14.86 2.34
N LEU A 432 -16.83 15.01 2.53
CA LEU A 432 -17.83 14.47 1.61
C LEU A 432 -17.65 15.07 0.19
N SER A 433 -17.48 16.39 0.09
CA SER A 433 -17.24 17.08 -1.18
C SER A 433 -15.94 16.63 -1.85
N VAL A 434 -14.89 16.38 -1.08
CA VAL A 434 -13.62 15.83 -1.59
C VAL A 434 -13.80 14.41 -2.13
N ILE A 435 -14.50 13.55 -1.41
CA ILE A 435 -14.78 12.18 -1.85
C ILE A 435 -15.57 12.20 -3.18
N LEU A 436 -16.55 13.08 -3.31
CA LEU A 436 -17.30 13.26 -4.57
C LEU A 436 -16.38 13.68 -5.70
N LEU A 437 -15.54 14.69 -5.48
CA LEU A 437 -14.61 15.23 -6.47
C LEU A 437 -13.58 14.19 -6.92
N THR A 438 -12.92 13.53 -5.97
CA THR A 438 -11.88 12.54 -6.26
C THR A 438 -12.45 11.28 -6.93
N THR A 439 -13.67 10.88 -6.57
CA THR A 439 -14.41 9.81 -7.23
C THR A 439 -14.64 10.12 -8.71
N ASP A 440 -15.14 11.30 -9.01
CA ASP A 440 -15.43 11.72 -10.37
C ASP A 440 -14.14 11.92 -11.18
N LEU A 441 -13.12 12.54 -10.59
CA LEU A 441 -11.82 12.73 -11.21
C LEU A 441 -11.17 11.38 -11.54
N GLY A 442 -11.14 10.44 -10.60
CA GLY A 442 -10.59 9.10 -10.81
C GLY A 442 -11.33 8.33 -11.90
N LEU A 443 -12.67 8.41 -11.92
CA LEU A 443 -13.47 7.77 -12.93
C LEU A 443 -13.20 8.37 -14.33
N TYR A 444 -13.12 9.68 -14.45
CA TYR A 444 -12.83 10.36 -15.71
C TYR A 444 -11.44 10.02 -16.24
N ILE A 445 -10.41 10.06 -15.38
CA ILE A 445 -9.05 9.69 -15.76
C ILE A 445 -8.98 8.21 -16.17
N ASN A 446 -9.71 7.33 -15.49
CA ASN A 446 -9.72 5.90 -15.84
C ASN A 446 -10.47 5.64 -17.16
N ILE A 447 -11.45 6.46 -17.55
CA ILE A 447 -12.06 6.44 -18.89
C ILE A 447 -11.05 6.86 -19.97
N LEU A 448 -10.15 7.81 -19.66
CA LEU A 448 -9.15 8.29 -20.62
C LEU A 448 -7.98 7.34 -20.82
N TYR A 449 -7.51 6.74 -19.71
CA TYR A 449 -6.29 5.93 -19.63
C TYR A 449 -6.59 4.52 -19.13
N TYR A 450 -7.64 3.88 -19.70
CA TYR A 450 -7.97 2.50 -19.36
C TYR A 450 -6.92 1.52 -19.91
N LYS A 451 -6.76 0.37 -19.24
CA LYS A 451 -5.88 -0.72 -19.66
C LYS A 451 -6.58 -2.05 -19.41
N PHE A 452 -6.93 -2.78 -20.48
CA PHE A 452 -7.62 -4.07 -20.38
C PHE A 452 -6.67 -5.28 -20.48
N ASP A 453 -5.50 -5.09 -21.08
CA ASP A 453 -4.52 -6.17 -21.23
C ASP A 453 -3.57 -6.18 -20.02
N PHE A 454 -3.85 -7.07 -19.07
CA PHE A 454 -3.02 -7.34 -17.90
C PHE A 454 -3.18 -8.78 -17.43
N ASP A 455 -2.08 -9.35 -16.95
CA ASP A 455 -2.07 -10.72 -16.39
C ASP A 455 -2.43 -10.72 -14.91
N ASP A 456 -2.02 -9.66 -14.18
CA ASP A 456 -2.23 -9.52 -12.73
C ASP A 456 -2.93 -8.18 -12.42
N PRO A 457 -4.04 -8.18 -11.64
CA PRO A 457 -4.70 -6.96 -11.18
C PRO A 457 -3.78 -5.97 -10.47
N VAL A 458 -2.68 -6.42 -9.86
CA VAL A 458 -1.66 -5.56 -9.21
C VAL A 458 -1.11 -4.51 -10.18
N LYS A 459 -0.90 -4.89 -11.46
CA LYS A 459 -0.39 -3.98 -12.51
C LYS A 459 -1.34 -2.82 -12.80
N VAL A 460 -2.63 -3.01 -12.62
CA VAL A 460 -3.64 -1.98 -12.86
C VAL A 460 -3.87 -1.14 -11.62
N VAL A 461 -3.92 -1.77 -10.43
CA VAL A 461 -4.24 -1.10 -9.17
C VAL A 461 -3.08 -0.27 -8.63
N LYS A 462 -1.83 -0.74 -8.78
CA LYS A 462 -0.64 -0.05 -8.23
C LYS A 462 0.22 0.66 -9.29
N GLN A 463 0.24 0.16 -10.53
CA GLN A 463 1.13 0.63 -11.59
C GLN A 463 0.36 1.20 -12.79
N GLY A 464 -0.96 1.33 -12.67
CA GLY A 464 -1.80 1.92 -13.71
C GLY A 464 -1.55 3.41 -13.87
N ILE A 465 -1.38 3.88 -15.10
CA ILE A 465 -1.21 5.32 -15.41
C ILE A 465 -2.42 6.11 -14.88
N SER A 466 -3.63 5.56 -14.98
CA SER A 466 -4.83 6.22 -14.45
C SER A 466 -4.80 6.41 -12.94
N VAL A 467 -4.23 5.45 -12.19
CA VAL A 467 -4.08 5.54 -10.73
C VAL A 467 -3.05 6.61 -10.37
N LEU A 468 -1.89 6.60 -11.03
CA LEU A 468 -0.84 7.60 -10.81
C LEU A 468 -1.33 9.02 -11.10
N LEU A 469 -1.97 9.24 -12.25
CA LEU A 469 -2.50 10.54 -12.60
C LEU A 469 -3.60 10.99 -11.63
N THR A 470 -4.50 10.09 -11.24
CA THR A 470 -5.54 10.41 -10.25
C THR A 470 -4.89 10.82 -8.92
N MET A 471 -3.89 10.08 -8.45
CA MET A 471 -3.19 10.37 -7.21
C MET A 471 -2.48 11.74 -7.27
N ILE A 472 -1.78 12.04 -8.35
CA ILE A 472 -1.07 13.32 -8.52
C ILE A 472 -2.07 14.49 -8.55
N PHE A 473 -3.09 14.43 -9.40
CA PHE A 473 -4.05 15.53 -9.53
C PHE A 473 -4.88 15.73 -8.25
N SER A 474 -5.32 14.66 -7.61
CA SER A 474 -6.06 14.78 -6.36
C SER A 474 -5.21 15.29 -5.20
N ALA A 475 -3.93 14.86 -5.12
CA ALA A 475 -3.00 15.38 -4.12
C ALA A 475 -2.68 16.88 -4.33
N LEU A 476 -2.51 17.31 -5.59
CA LEU A 476 -2.32 18.73 -5.92
C LEU A 476 -3.55 19.57 -5.53
N ILE A 477 -4.76 19.09 -5.83
CA ILE A 477 -6.00 19.77 -5.42
C ILE A 477 -6.08 19.86 -3.89
N ALA A 478 -5.78 18.77 -3.18
CA ALA A 478 -5.78 18.75 -1.72
C ALA A 478 -4.75 19.73 -1.13
N LEU A 479 -3.56 19.80 -1.73
CA LEU A 479 -2.51 20.74 -1.32
C LEU A 479 -2.94 22.19 -1.51
N ILE A 480 -3.44 22.53 -2.69
CA ILE A 480 -3.92 23.88 -2.98
C ILE A 480 -5.04 24.28 -2.02
N LEU A 481 -6.01 23.39 -1.77
CA LEU A 481 -7.14 23.67 -0.88
C LEU A 481 -6.71 23.79 0.59
N SER A 482 -5.75 22.99 1.04
CA SER A 482 -5.23 23.09 2.42
C SER A 482 -4.43 24.37 2.61
N VAL A 483 -3.57 24.74 1.66
CA VAL A 483 -2.83 26.03 1.70
C VAL A 483 -3.80 27.22 1.66
N LEU A 484 -4.84 27.15 0.81
CA LEU A 484 -5.88 28.16 0.74
C LEU A 484 -6.64 28.26 2.08
N CYS A 485 -6.99 27.13 2.69
CA CYS A 485 -7.68 27.11 3.99
C CYS A 485 -6.86 27.78 5.09
N VAL A 486 -5.57 27.42 5.20
CA VAL A 486 -4.64 27.99 6.18
C VAL A 486 -4.37 29.47 5.88
N GLY A 487 -4.13 29.83 4.63
CA GLY A 487 -3.90 31.22 4.21
C GLY A 487 -5.08 32.14 4.51
N LEU A 488 -6.31 31.71 4.21
CA LEU A 488 -7.52 32.46 4.54
C LEU A 488 -7.70 32.61 6.06
N PHE A 489 -7.32 31.61 6.84
CA PHE A 489 -7.38 31.71 8.30
C PHE A 489 -6.44 32.81 8.81
N PHE A 490 -5.22 32.90 8.30
CA PHE A 490 -4.29 33.97 8.69
C PHE A 490 -4.76 35.38 8.27
N ILE A 491 -5.51 35.48 7.14
CA ILE A 491 -6.05 36.76 6.67
C ILE A 491 -7.25 37.21 7.51
N PHE A 492 -8.20 36.29 7.75
CA PHE A 492 -9.48 36.64 8.38
C PHE A 492 -9.52 36.38 9.89
N ASN A 493 -8.55 35.67 10.42
CA ASN A 493 -8.49 35.18 11.78
C ASN A 493 -9.80 34.48 12.25
N ASN A 494 -10.49 33.84 11.30
CA ASN A 494 -11.77 33.19 11.51
C ASN A 494 -11.87 31.86 10.75
N ALA A 495 -11.88 30.77 11.52
CA ALA A 495 -11.92 29.42 10.96
C ALA A 495 -13.24 29.14 10.17
N VAL A 496 -14.36 29.65 10.62
CA VAL A 496 -15.66 29.43 9.97
C VAL A 496 -15.70 30.08 8.59
N LEU A 497 -15.17 31.28 8.44
CA LEU A 497 -15.09 31.98 7.15
C LEU A 497 -14.13 31.24 6.19
N SER A 498 -12.95 30.84 6.65
CA SER A 498 -11.98 30.11 5.82
C SER A 498 -12.56 28.77 5.31
N LEU A 499 -13.20 28.00 6.20
CA LEU A 499 -13.83 26.73 5.85
C LEU A 499 -15.02 26.89 4.92
N SER A 500 -15.82 27.95 5.07
CA SER A 500 -16.93 28.23 4.18
C SER A 500 -16.49 28.54 2.76
N ILE A 501 -15.43 29.32 2.60
CA ILE A 501 -14.86 29.62 1.27
C ILE A 501 -14.32 28.34 0.61
N VAL A 502 -13.58 27.51 1.36
CA VAL A 502 -13.07 26.22 0.85
C VAL A 502 -14.22 25.30 0.42
N LEU A 503 -15.31 25.26 1.19
CA LEU A 503 -16.49 24.47 0.83
C LEU A 503 -17.13 24.97 -0.49
N ILE A 504 -17.26 26.28 -0.66
CA ILE A 504 -17.81 26.87 -1.90
C ILE A 504 -16.94 26.50 -3.09
N VAL A 505 -15.62 26.62 -2.98
CA VAL A 505 -14.67 26.24 -4.03
C VAL A 505 -14.82 24.74 -4.39
N LEU A 506 -14.92 23.88 -3.38
CA LEU A 506 -15.13 22.44 -3.59
C LEU A 506 -16.45 22.13 -4.28
N VAL A 507 -17.54 22.82 -3.93
CA VAL A 507 -18.85 22.65 -4.58
C VAL A 507 -18.77 23.05 -6.05
N ILE A 508 -18.11 24.17 -6.37
CA ILE A 508 -17.90 24.61 -7.74
C ILE A 508 -17.10 23.56 -8.53
N LEU A 509 -15.99 23.05 -7.97
CA LEU A 509 -15.18 22.02 -8.62
C LEU A 509 -15.98 20.73 -8.85
N ASN A 510 -16.81 20.32 -7.90
CA ASN A 510 -17.71 19.16 -8.06
C ASN A 510 -18.71 19.35 -9.20
N ILE A 511 -19.32 20.53 -9.31
CA ILE A 511 -20.26 20.84 -10.41
C ILE A 511 -19.52 20.75 -11.75
N ILE A 512 -18.34 21.35 -11.86
CA ILE A 512 -17.52 21.31 -13.08
C ILE A 512 -17.18 19.86 -13.46
N MET A 513 -16.68 19.05 -12.51
CA MET A 513 -16.34 17.66 -12.77
C MET A 513 -17.55 16.83 -13.18
N LYS A 514 -18.70 17.03 -12.53
CA LYS A 514 -19.94 16.35 -12.88
C LYS A 514 -20.40 16.69 -14.32
N LEU A 515 -20.25 17.95 -14.74
CA LEU A 515 -20.54 18.38 -16.11
C LEU A 515 -19.58 17.73 -17.12
N ILE A 516 -18.27 17.70 -16.80
CA ILE A 516 -17.25 17.06 -17.65
C ILE A 516 -17.57 15.58 -17.85
N ILE A 517 -17.93 14.85 -16.80
CA ILE A 517 -18.26 13.43 -16.93
C ILE A 517 -19.55 13.22 -17.71
N ASN A 518 -20.57 14.01 -17.47
CA ASN A 518 -21.84 13.86 -18.16
C ASN A 518 -21.74 14.16 -19.67
N ILE A 519 -20.95 15.15 -20.06
CA ILE A 519 -20.81 15.56 -21.46
C ILE A 519 -19.72 14.76 -22.16
N LYS A 520 -18.49 14.78 -21.63
CA LYS A 520 -17.32 14.18 -22.27
C LYS A 520 -17.08 12.73 -21.82
N GLY A 521 -17.26 12.44 -20.52
CA GLY A 521 -16.98 11.14 -19.95
C GLY A 521 -17.89 10.04 -20.50
N ILE A 522 -19.21 10.26 -20.51
CA ILE A 522 -20.17 9.29 -21.04
C ILE A 522 -19.93 9.05 -22.53
N LYS A 523 -19.71 10.12 -23.34
CA LYS A 523 -19.38 9.99 -24.75
C LYS A 523 -18.13 9.15 -24.99
N LYS A 524 -17.05 9.42 -24.24
CA LYS A 524 -15.81 8.63 -24.33
C LYS A 524 -16.00 7.19 -23.85
N PHE A 525 -16.73 6.97 -22.76
CA PHE A 525 -17.04 5.64 -22.25
C PHE A 525 -17.82 4.82 -23.30
N LYS A 526 -18.74 5.45 -24.01
CA LYS A 526 -19.52 4.83 -25.09
C LYS A 526 -18.62 4.36 -26.26
N ASN A 527 -17.58 5.11 -26.56
CA ASN A 527 -16.64 4.85 -27.65
C ASN A 527 -15.46 3.93 -27.25
N ILE A 528 -15.40 3.43 -26.01
CA ILE A 528 -14.40 2.42 -25.63
C ILE A 528 -14.72 1.14 -26.41
N ILE A 529 -13.85 0.78 -27.34
CA ILE A 529 -13.88 -0.46 -28.11
C ILE A 529 -12.85 -1.41 -27.51
N ASN A 530 -13.19 -2.69 -27.42
CA ASN A 530 -12.24 -3.72 -26.95
C ASN A 530 -11.17 -3.99 -28.00
#